data_1c0f2eb0d6f009af7d5da8b76b4acd01
#
_entry.id   1c0f2eb0d6f009af7d5da8b76b4acd01
#
_cell.length_a   1.000
_cell.length_b   1.000
_cell.length_c   1.000
_cell.angle_alpha   90.00
_cell.angle_beta   90.00
_cell.angle_gamma   90.00
#
_symmetry.space_group_name_H-M   'P 1'
#
loop_
_entity.id
_entity.type
_entity.pdbx_description
1 polymer ?
#
loop_
_entity_poly.entity_id
_entity_poly.type
_entity_poly.pdbx_seq_one_letter_code
_entity_poly.pdbx_strand_id
1 'polypeptide(L)'
;MQIITRHFLALGVDNPSDISENQLILLDINSEKKELWFELALGKSISDARAELFVLLKGISAKTNQDKIIKNYKALQKFREAKRTLDKQAMAVGEANVSSVKTETISESKETEEIAPVIGDVTIYCDGGCSPNPGASGSGVAVYRAGKISELYYGLYESNGTNNTAELNALYNSLLLAEQESALGNKVEIKCDSMYSINCIKTWAKAWEKNGWKKKGGEIKNLEIIQKAYRLFNTLSSKIVLSHIKAHIGLEGNELADRMTHHTRQTKEKDFVRYEEDIDVNEILAMRAG
;
A
#
# COMPACT_ATOMS: atom_id res chain seq x y z
N MET A 1 -21.65 2.96 6.45
CA MET A 1 -22.47 1.77 6.82
C MET A 1 -22.75 0.97 5.56
N GLN A 2 -22.49 -0.33 5.58
CA GLN A 2 -22.70 -1.26 4.46
C GLN A 2 -23.59 -2.43 4.89
N ILE A 3 -24.25 -3.06 3.93
CA ILE A 3 -25.09 -4.25 4.18
C ILE A 3 -24.20 -5.50 4.13
N ILE A 4 -24.37 -6.38 5.10
CA ILE A 4 -23.63 -7.64 5.17
C ILE A 4 -24.18 -8.61 4.10
N THR A 5 -23.31 -8.94 3.15
CA THR A 5 -23.57 -9.89 2.06
C THR A 5 -22.79 -11.19 2.28
N ARG A 6 -23.14 -12.24 1.54
CA ARG A 6 -22.36 -13.51 1.52
C ARG A 6 -20.91 -13.28 1.13
N HIS A 7 -20.69 -12.42 0.13
CA HIS A 7 -19.34 -12.04 -0.30
C HIS A 7 -18.55 -11.36 0.81
N PHE A 8 -19.16 -10.40 1.53
CA PHE A 8 -18.51 -9.74 2.67
C PHE A 8 -18.13 -10.73 3.77
N LEU A 9 -19.01 -11.68 4.12
CA LEU A 9 -18.71 -12.69 5.15
C LEU A 9 -17.53 -13.58 4.75
N ALA A 10 -17.41 -13.95 3.47
CA ALA A 10 -16.28 -14.72 2.95
C ALA A 10 -14.94 -13.97 3.01
N LEU A 11 -14.94 -12.63 3.03
CA LEU A 11 -13.74 -11.84 3.24
C LEU A 11 -13.18 -11.97 4.67
N GLY A 12 -14.02 -12.25 5.65
CA GLY A 12 -13.63 -12.32 7.07
C GLY A 12 -13.42 -13.72 7.62
N VAL A 13 -13.94 -14.77 6.97
CA VAL A 13 -13.80 -16.19 7.39
C VAL A 13 -13.68 -17.09 6.18
N ASP A 14 -12.78 -18.08 6.23
CA ASP A 14 -12.64 -19.07 5.15
C ASP A 14 -13.73 -20.14 5.25
N ASN A 15 -14.01 -20.64 6.46
CA ASN A 15 -15.10 -21.56 6.73
C ASN A 15 -16.02 -20.99 7.81
N PRO A 16 -17.33 -21.17 7.71
CA PRO A 16 -18.27 -20.70 8.75
C PRO A 16 -17.96 -21.19 10.18
N SER A 17 -17.36 -22.37 10.33
CA SER A 17 -16.93 -22.91 11.63
C SER A 17 -15.79 -22.11 12.29
N ASP A 18 -15.00 -21.38 11.51
CA ASP A 18 -13.78 -20.72 11.96
C ASP A 18 -14.02 -19.32 12.54
N ILE A 19 -15.26 -18.88 12.59
CA ILE A 19 -15.62 -17.59 13.19
C ILE A 19 -15.22 -17.52 14.65
N SER A 20 -14.52 -16.46 15.01
CA SER A 20 -14.10 -16.18 16.38
C SER A 20 -15.18 -15.45 17.20
N GLU A 21 -15.08 -15.51 18.53
CA GLU A 21 -15.97 -14.74 19.43
C GLU A 21 -15.92 -13.22 19.13
N ASN A 22 -14.72 -12.69 18.89
CA ASN A 22 -14.55 -11.27 18.56
C ASN A 22 -15.24 -10.90 17.24
N GLN A 23 -15.22 -11.79 16.25
CA GLN A 23 -15.94 -11.56 14.98
C GLN A 23 -17.46 -11.63 15.18
N LEU A 24 -17.97 -12.55 16.02
CA LEU A 24 -19.40 -12.58 16.38
C LEU A 24 -19.86 -11.28 17.05
N ILE A 25 -19.08 -10.75 17.98
CA ILE A 25 -19.34 -9.46 18.64
C ILE A 25 -19.40 -8.32 17.63
N LEU A 26 -18.51 -8.30 16.62
CA LEU A 26 -18.53 -7.29 15.57
C LEU A 26 -19.78 -7.35 14.69
N LEU A 27 -20.39 -8.53 14.54
CA LEU A 27 -21.63 -8.75 13.80
C LEU A 27 -22.91 -8.60 14.65
N ASP A 28 -22.78 -8.24 15.93
CA ASP A 28 -23.88 -8.22 16.92
C ASP A 28 -24.62 -9.56 17.03
N ILE A 29 -23.84 -10.65 17.13
CA ILE A 29 -24.36 -12.01 17.25
C ILE A 29 -23.89 -12.61 18.59
N ASN A 30 -24.84 -13.14 19.36
CA ASN A 30 -24.53 -13.83 20.61
C ASN A 30 -23.80 -15.16 20.32
N SER A 31 -22.74 -15.45 21.08
CA SER A 31 -21.96 -16.68 20.98
C SER A 31 -22.76 -17.96 21.12
N GLU A 32 -23.87 -17.94 21.87
CA GLU A 32 -24.80 -19.05 21.98
C GLU A 32 -25.48 -19.44 20.65
N LYS A 33 -25.52 -18.51 19.68
CA LYS A 33 -26.08 -18.70 18.35
C LYS A 33 -24.98 -18.87 17.29
N LYS A 34 -23.80 -19.29 17.69
CA LYS A 34 -22.65 -19.46 16.82
C LYS A 34 -22.92 -20.36 15.61
N GLU A 35 -23.74 -21.39 15.76
CA GLU A 35 -24.07 -22.30 14.64
C GLU A 35 -24.90 -21.63 13.53
N LEU A 36 -25.69 -20.62 13.88
CA LEU A 36 -26.59 -19.90 12.95
C LEU A 36 -26.04 -18.51 12.56
N TRP A 37 -24.82 -18.18 12.96
CA TRP A 37 -24.29 -16.83 12.82
C TRP A 37 -24.34 -16.29 11.40
N PHE A 38 -24.06 -17.15 10.42
CA PHE A 38 -24.00 -16.77 9.01
C PHE A 38 -25.36 -16.24 8.50
N GLU A 39 -26.42 -16.97 8.77
CA GLU A 39 -27.80 -16.57 8.40
C GLU A 39 -28.25 -15.34 9.20
N LEU A 40 -27.87 -15.27 10.47
CA LEU A 40 -28.23 -14.14 11.35
C LEU A 40 -27.50 -12.85 10.98
N ALA A 41 -26.33 -12.93 10.32
CA ALA A 41 -25.56 -11.79 9.88
C ALA A 41 -26.08 -11.20 8.56
N LEU A 42 -26.57 -12.05 7.66
CA LEU A 42 -26.99 -11.62 6.31
C LEU A 42 -28.07 -10.53 6.36
N GLY A 43 -27.88 -9.52 5.52
CA GLY A 43 -28.81 -8.39 5.39
C GLY A 43 -28.75 -7.36 6.53
N LYS A 44 -27.99 -7.58 7.60
CA LYS A 44 -27.77 -6.57 8.64
C LYS A 44 -26.84 -5.45 8.12
N SER A 45 -26.99 -4.28 8.72
CA SER A 45 -26.07 -3.17 8.49
C SER A 45 -24.90 -3.23 9.46
N ILE A 46 -23.70 -2.97 8.98
CA ILE A 46 -22.47 -2.89 9.76
C ILE A 46 -21.76 -1.55 9.48
N SER A 47 -21.15 -0.95 10.49
CA SER A 47 -20.34 0.25 10.27
C SER A 47 -19.02 -0.12 9.59
N ASP A 48 -18.46 0.81 8.80
CA ASP A 48 -17.22 0.58 8.04
C ASP A 48 -16.08 0.16 8.96
N ALA A 49 -15.96 0.79 10.13
CA ALA A 49 -14.94 0.43 11.13
C ALA A 49 -15.09 -1.00 11.68
N ARG A 50 -16.31 -1.47 11.90
CA ARG A 50 -16.55 -2.86 12.35
C ARG A 50 -16.35 -3.86 11.22
N ALA A 51 -16.68 -3.46 9.99
CA ALA A 51 -16.48 -4.26 8.80
C ALA A 51 -14.98 -4.46 8.50
N GLU A 52 -14.19 -3.40 8.54
CA GLU A 52 -12.74 -3.48 8.42
C GLU A 52 -12.14 -4.40 9.49
N LEU A 53 -12.58 -4.24 10.74
CA LEU A 53 -12.08 -5.04 11.85
C LEU A 53 -12.45 -6.52 11.72
N PHE A 54 -13.67 -6.82 11.23
CA PHE A 54 -14.11 -8.18 10.96
C PHE A 54 -13.20 -8.92 9.97
N VAL A 55 -12.83 -8.24 8.89
CA VAL A 55 -11.91 -8.76 7.88
C VAL A 55 -10.48 -8.89 8.41
N LEU A 56 -10.00 -7.92 9.19
CA LEU A 56 -8.66 -7.94 9.81
C LEU A 56 -8.43 -9.11 10.76
N LEU A 57 -9.48 -9.69 11.32
CA LEU A 57 -9.39 -10.83 12.23
C LEU A 57 -9.37 -12.20 11.52
N LYS A 58 -9.48 -12.22 10.18
CA LYS A 58 -9.44 -13.45 9.37
C LYS A 58 -8.18 -14.28 9.64
N GLY A 59 -8.37 -15.58 9.91
CA GLY A 59 -7.26 -16.51 10.09
C GLY A 59 -6.47 -16.35 11.40
N ILE A 60 -6.91 -15.46 12.31
CA ILE A 60 -6.24 -15.26 13.60
C ILE A 60 -6.98 -16.05 14.68
N SER A 61 -6.46 -17.21 15.05
CA SER A 61 -7.07 -18.10 16.03
C SER A 61 -6.83 -17.68 17.49
N ALA A 62 -5.66 -17.11 17.80
CA ALA A 62 -5.31 -16.73 19.16
C ALA A 62 -6.04 -15.47 19.63
N LYS A 63 -6.89 -15.58 20.66
CA LYS A 63 -7.66 -14.48 21.26
C LYS A 63 -6.79 -13.29 21.66
N THR A 64 -5.61 -13.55 22.25
CA THR A 64 -4.64 -12.49 22.63
C THR A 64 -4.14 -11.67 21.46
N ASN A 65 -3.99 -12.27 20.29
CA ASN A 65 -3.58 -11.57 19.06
C ASN A 65 -4.74 -10.76 18.49
N GLN A 66 -5.97 -11.31 18.51
CA GLN A 66 -7.17 -10.58 18.11
C GLN A 66 -7.37 -9.34 18.98
N ASP A 67 -7.23 -9.47 20.30
CA ASP A 67 -7.40 -8.36 21.26
C ASP A 67 -6.36 -7.25 21.02
N LYS A 68 -5.11 -7.61 20.68
CA LYS A 68 -4.08 -6.63 20.29
C LYS A 68 -4.46 -5.89 19.01
N ILE A 69 -4.95 -6.58 18.00
CA ILE A 69 -5.38 -5.97 16.73
C ILE A 69 -6.55 -5.02 16.99
N ILE A 70 -7.55 -5.44 17.73
CA ILE A 70 -8.71 -4.62 18.09
C ILE A 70 -8.28 -3.36 18.85
N LYS A 71 -7.37 -3.49 19.83
CA LYS A 71 -6.84 -2.36 20.59
C LYS A 71 -6.09 -1.36 19.68
N ASN A 72 -5.21 -1.86 18.81
CA ASN A 72 -4.44 -1.03 17.90
C ASN A 72 -5.34 -0.33 16.87
N TYR A 73 -6.33 -1.04 16.34
CA TYR A 73 -7.30 -0.47 15.41
C TYR A 73 -8.13 0.65 16.05
N LYS A 74 -8.62 0.44 17.28
CA LYS A 74 -9.36 1.48 18.03
C LYS A 74 -8.48 2.71 18.30
N ALA A 75 -7.20 2.53 18.62
CA ALA A 75 -6.27 3.65 18.80
C ALA A 75 -6.07 4.43 17.48
N LEU A 76 -5.93 3.72 16.36
CA LEU A 76 -5.81 4.33 15.05
C LEU A 76 -7.07 5.11 14.64
N GLN A 77 -8.26 4.59 14.92
CA GLN A 77 -9.52 5.29 14.63
C GLN A 77 -9.63 6.59 15.44
N LYS A 78 -9.30 6.58 16.75
CA LYS A 78 -9.25 7.79 17.57
C LYS A 78 -8.28 8.84 17.01
N PHE A 79 -7.11 8.40 16.53
CA PHE A 79 -6.14 9.30 15.91
C PHE A 79 -6.68 9.91 14.61
N ARG A 80 -7.33 9.10 13.75
CA ARG A 80 -7.97 9.56 12.51
C ARG A 80 -9.10 10.57 12.77
N GLU A 81 -9.91 10.33 13.80
CA GLU A 81 -10.98 11.26 14.22
C GLU A 81 -10.42 12.58 14.74
N ALA A 82 -9.40 12.52 15.61
CA ALA A 82 -8.74 13.71 16.11
C ALA A 82 -8.12 14.55 14.97
N LYS A 83 -7.47 13.89 14.01
CA LYS A 83 -6.91 14.55 12.83
C LYS A 83 -8.01 15.22 11.98
N ARG A 84 -9.11 14.52 11.70
CA ARG A 84 -10.25 15.09 10.94
C ARG A 84 -10.86 16.33 11.64
N THR A 85 -10.87 16.34 12.98
CA THR A 85 -11.36 17.48 13.75
C THR A 85 -10.42 18.67 13.62
N LEU A 86 -9.10 18.44 13.70
CA LEU A 86 -8.08 19.47 13.49
C LEU A 86 -8.13 20.04 12.07
N ASP A 87 -8.24 19.18 11.06
CA ASP A 87 -8.34 19.59 9.64
C ASP A 87 -9.60 20.45 9.40
N LYS A 88 -10.74 20.09 10.00
CA LYS A 88 -11.97 20.91 9.92
C LYS A 88 -11.83 22.26 10.63
N GLN A 89 -11.15 22.32 11.76
CA GLN A 89 -10.89 23.58 12.47
C GLN A 89 -9.93 24.49 11.67
N ALA A 90 -8.92 23.92 11.03
CA ALA A 90 -8.00 24.65 10.16
C ALA A 90 -8.73 25.24 8.93
N MET A 91 -9.65 24.48 8.30
CA MET A 91 -10.47 25.00 7.21
C MET A 91 -11.41 26.13 7.65
N ALA A 92 -12.05 26.01 8.82
CA ALA A 92 -12.95 27.04 9.34
C ALA A 92 -12.23 28.35 9.69
N VAL A 93 -10.96 28.27 10.09
CA VAL A 93 -10.14 29.48 10.37
C VAL A 93 -9.66 30.12 9.04
N GLY A 94 -9.45 29.32 7.98
CA GLY A 94 -9.09 29.84 6.66
C GLY A 94 -10.23 30.62 5.98
N GLU A 95 -11.48 30.20 6.14
CA GLU A 95 -12.65 30.88 5.57
C GLU A 95 -12.99 32.20 6.28
N ALA A 96 -12.64 32.34 7.56
CA ALA A 96 -12.90 33.57 8.32
C ALA A 96 -11.94 34.72 7.96
N ASN A 97 -10.80 34.45 7.31
CA ASN A 97 -9.78 35.44 6.98
C ASN A 97 -9.82 35.98 5.54
N VAL A 98 -10.76 35.54 4.70
CA VAL A 98 -10.85 35.98 3.29
C VAL A 98 -11.72 37.22 3.08
N SER A 99 -12.35 37.79 4.15
CA SER A 99 -13.34 38.87 4.03
C SER A 99 -12.83 40.30 4.28
N SER A 100 -11.55 40.53 4.48
CA SER A 100 -11.06 41.92 4.54
C SER A 100 -9.53 41.99 4.42
N VAL A 101 -8.97 42.26 3.23
CA VAL A 101 -7.77 43.11 3.09
C VAL A 101 -7.66 43.62 1.64
N LYS A 102 -7.64 44.94 1.53
CA LYS A 102 -7.25 45.71 0.35
C LYS A 102 -5.76 45.56 0.10
N THR A 103 -5.44 45.58 -1.18
CA THR A 103 -4.12 45.67 -1.80
C THR A 103 -3.17 46.68 -1.12
N GLU A 104 -2.03 46.21 -0.65
CA GLU A 104 -0.79 46.99 -0.63
C GLU A 104 0.41 46.04 -0.74
N THR A 105 1.26 46.41 -1.69
CA THR A 105 2.58 45.83 -2.02
C THR A 105 3.56 46.05 -0.88
N ILE A 106 4.44 45.09 -0.55
CA ILE A 106 5.90 45.28 -0.25
C ILE A 106 6.56 44.02 0.33
N SER A 107 7.65 43.62 -0.33
CA SER A 107 8.92 43.02 0.15
C SER A 107 9.01 41.73 0.95
N GLU A 108 9.89 40.90 0.41
CA GLU A 108 10.53 39.69 0.92
C GLU A 108 10.93 39.71 2.41
N SER A 109 10.57 38.65 3.13
CA SER A 109 11.39 38.07 4.17
C SER A 109 11.16 36.56 4.26
N LYS A 110 12.25 35.80 4.20
CA LYS A 110 12.31 34.34 4.32
C LYS A 110 11.97 33.95 5.75
N GLU A 111 10.91 33.17 5.93
CA GLU A 111 10.75 32.30 7.09
C GLU A 111 10.50 30.89 6.61
N THR A 112 11.35 29.97 7.06
CA THR A 112 11.26 28.54 6.80
C THR A 112 10.14 27.96 7.66
N GLU A 113 8.95 27.78 7.08
CA GLU A 113 7.88 26.97 7.68
C GLU A 113 8.21 25.48 7.50
N GLU A 114 8.33 24.76 8.62
CA GLU A 114 8.30 23.29 8.65
C GLU A 114 6.92 22.81 8.18
N ILE A 115 6.84 22.43 6.92
CA ILE A 115 5.60 21.91 6.31
C ILE A 115 5.41 20.47 6.79
N ALA A 116 4.33 20.23 7.55
CA ALA A 116 3.85 18.88 7.86
C ALA A 116 3.71 18.04 6.59
N PRO A 117 3.99 16.72 6.62
CA PRO A 117 3.99 15.87 5.44
C PRO A 117 2.59 15.83 4.82
N VAL A 118 2.39 16.57 3.77
CA VAL A 118 1.22 16.48 2.90
C VAL A 118 1.37 15.17 2.13
N ILE A 119 0.32 14.35 2.09
CA ILE A 119 0.21 13.16 1.23
C ILE A 119 0.59 13.59 -0.18
N GLY A 120 1.59 12.91 -0.78
CA GLY A 120 2.24 13.37 -2.00
C GLY A 120 1.29 13.58 -3.17
N ASP A 121 1.63 14.52 -4.04
CA ASP A 121 0.92 14.77 -5.30
C ASP A 121 0.93 13.55 -6.24
N VAL A 122 1.91 12.66 -6.04
CA VAL A 122 2.10 11.42 -6.80
C VAL A 122 2.15 10.22 -5.86
N THR A 123 1.33 9.21 -6.15
CA THR A 123 1.37 7.91 -5.45
C THR A 123 1.77 6.82 -6.43
N ILE A 124 2.79 6.05 -6.10
CA ILE A 124 3.31 4.96 -6.93
C ILE A 124 3.07 3.64 -6.19
N TYR A 125 2.34 2.72 -6.79
CA TYR A 125 2.18 1.35 -6.30
C TYR A 125 3.10 0.43 -7.07
N CYS A 126 3.76 -0.50 -6.39
CA CYS A 126 4.66 -1.46 -7.02
C CYS A 126 4.44 -2.87 -6.49
N ASP A 127 4.52 -3.82 -7.40
CA ASP A 127 4.39 -5.24 -7.12
C ASP A 127 5.32 -6.07 -8.02
N GLY A 128 5.68 -7.27 -7.54
CA GLY A 128 6.48 -8.23 -8.28
C GLY A 128 5.92 -9.63 -8.15
N GLY A 129 5.69 -10.30 -9.27
CA GLY A 129 5.11 -11.64 -9.31
C GLY A 129 6.03 -12.70 -9.92
N CYS A 130 5.96 -13.92 -9.41
CA CYS A 130 6.70 -15.08 -9.92
C CYS A 130 5.85 -16.35 -9.84
N SER A 131 5.72 -17.08 -10.94
CA SER A 131 4.93 -18.32 -10.95
C SER A 131 5.45 -19.32 -12.01
N PRO A 132 5.82 -20.59 -11.60
CA PRO A 132 6.06 -20.99 -10.21
C PRO A 132 7.21 -20.18 -9.57
N ASN A 133 7.44 -20.30 -8.28
CA ASN A 133 8.54 -19.60 -7.59
C ASN A 133 9.59 -20.59 -7.06
N PRO A 134 10.82 -20.66 -7.64
CA PRO A 134 11.33 -19.84 -8.75
C PRO A 134 10.72 -20.20 -10.11
N GLY A 135 10.72 -19.22 -11.04
CA GLY A 135 10.18 -19.42 -12.40
C GLY A 135 9.99 -18.10 -13.14
N ALA A 136 8.99 -18.07 -14.03
CA ALA A 136 8.65 -16.88 -14.80
C ALA A 136 8.22 -15.75 -13.85
N SER A 137 8.95 -14.65 -13.88
CA SER A 137 8.72 -13.49 -13.01
C SER A 137 8.63 -12.19 -13.81
N GLY A 138 8.03 -11.18 -13.21
CA GLY A 138 7.89 -9.85 -13.78
C GLY A 138 7.52 -8.82 -12.73
N SER A 139 7.66 -7.56 -13.08
CA SER A 139 7.38 -6.40 -12.22
C SER A 139 6.28 -5.54 -12.82
N GLY A 140 5.47 -4.94 -11.95
CA GLY A 140 4.39 -4.03 -12.33
C GLY A 140 4.36 -2.80 -11.43
N VAL A 141 3.98 -1.66 -12.02
CA VAL A 141 3.88 -0.38 -11.30
C VAL A 141 2.66 0.40 -11.79
N ALA A 142 1.94 1.02 -10.85
CA ALA A 142 0.84 1.93 -11.15
C ALA A 142 1.12 3.31 -10.55
N VAL A 143 1.05 4.36 -11.37
CA VAL A 143 1.32 5.74 -10.99
C VAL A 143 0.03 6.54 -10.97
N TYR A 144 -0.27 7.14 -9.83
CA TYR A 144 -1.40 8.02 -9.60
C TYR A 144 -0.93 9.46 -9.45
N ARG A 145 -1.59 10.40 -10.15
CA ARG A 145 -1.41 11.83 -9.96
C ARG A 145 -2.74 12.46 -9.57
N ALA A 146 -2.72 13.29 -8.53
CA ALA A 146 -3.94 13.89 -7.96
C ALA A 146 -5.05 12.85 -7.68
N GLY A 147 -4.68 11.67 -7.20
CA GLY A 147 -5.60 10.58 -6.85
C GLY A 147 -6.20 9.81 -8.02
N LYS A 148 -5.78 10.07 -9.27
CA LYS A 148 -6.23 9.37 -10.47
C LYS A 148 -5.11 8.55 -11.07
N ILE A 149 -5.44 7.37 -11.58
CA ILE A 149 -4.48 6.59 -12.38
C ILE A 149 -4.01 7.41 -13.57
N SER A 150 -2.73 7.45 -13.79
CA SER A 150 -2.09 8.24 -14.85
C SER A 150 -1.26 7.37 -15.78
N GLU A 151 -0.52 6.41 -15.21
CA GLU A 151 0.36 5.55 -15.98
C GLU A 151 0.46 4.19 -15.33
N LEU A 152 0.66 3.18 -16.18
CA LEU A 152 1.02 1.83 -15.78
C LEU A 152 2.35 1.47 -16.42
N TYR A 153 3.15 0.70 -15.71
CA TYR A 153 4.43 0.18 -16.20
C TYR A 153 4.53 -1.30 -15.91
N TYR A 154 5.23 -2.01 -16.78
CA TYR A 154 5.47 -3.44 -16.65
C TYR A 154 6.81 -3.82 -17.25
N GLY A 155 7.26 -5.05 -17.03
CA GLY A 155 8.48 -5.57 -17.63
C GLY A 155 9.42 -6.24 -16.65
N LEU A 156 10.72 -6.27 -17.00
CA LEU A 156 11.78 -6.95 -16.24
C LEU A 156 11.53 -8.46 -16.12
N TYR A 157 11.06 -9.06 -17.23
CA TYR A 157 10.82 -10.49 -17.30
C TYR A 157 12.09 -11.31 -17.09
N GLU A 158 12.00 -12.31 -16.20
CA GLU A 158 13.01 -13.36 -16.04
C GLU A 158 12.34 -14.72 -16.13
N SER A 159 12.91 -15.65 -16.93
CA SER A 159 12.35 -17.01 -17.09
C SER A 159 12.57 -17.89 -15.86
N ASN A 160 13.55 -17.56 -15.01
CA ASN A 160 13.90 -18.27 -13.79
C ASN A 160 14.21 -17.30 -12.63
N GLY A 161 13.33 -16.33 -12.44
CA GLY A 161 13.41 -15.36 -11.35
C GLY A 161 12.80 -15.89 -10.04
N THR A 162 12.71 -15.01 -9.07
CA THR A 162 12.01 -15.26 -7.81
C THR A 162 11.05 -14.10 -7.49
N ASN A 163 10.05 -14.36 -6.64
CA ASN A 163 9.16 -13.32 -6.17
C ASN A 163 9.93 -12.14 -5.58
N ASN A 164 10.88 -12.43 -4.67
CA ASN A 164 11.70 -11.39 -4.04
C ASN A 164 12.51 -10.55 -5.04
N THR A 165 13.03 -11.16 -6.11
CA THR A 165 13.76 -10.42 -7.16
C THR A 165 12.83 -9.51 -7.92
N ALA A 166 11.64 -10.01 -8.31
CA ALA A 166 10.64 -9.22 -9.03
C ALA A 166 10.13 -8.03 -8.20
N GLU A 167 9.85 -8.24 -6.91
CA GLU A 167 9.45 -7.19 -5.97
C GLU A 167 10.53 -6.11 -5.78
N LEU A 168 11.80 -6.52 -5.63
CA LEU A 168 12.92 -5.57 -5.55
C LEU A 168 13.10 -4.78 -6.85
N ASN A 169 12.92 -5.42 -8.00
CA ASN A 169 12.96 -4.76 -9.31
C ASN A 169 11.84 -3.73 -9.44
N ALA A 170 10.61 -4.07 -9.05
CA ALA A 170 9.47 -3.15 -9.04
C ALA A 170 9.73 -1.95 -8.13
N LEU A 171 10.21 -2.18 -6.90
CA LEU A 171 10.53 -1.12 -5.96
C LEU A 171 11.67 -0.22 -6.46
N TYR A 172 12.74 -0.78 -7.04
CA TYR A 172 13.83 0.02 -7.59
C TYR A 172 13.37 0.93 -8.74
N ASN A 173 12.55 0.40 -9.65
CA ASN A 173 12.03 1.21 -10.76
C ASN A 173 11.02 2.27 -10.28
N SER A 174 10.25 1.96 -9.23
CA SER A 174 9.41 2.98 -8.56
C SER A 174 10.23 4.10 -7.92
N LEU A 175 11.43 3.80 -7.40
CA LEU A 175 12.36 4.83 -6.90
C LEU A 175 12.91 5.69 -8.04
N LEU A 176 13.18 5.12 -9.22
CA LEU A 176 13.60 5.89 -10.39
C LEU A 176 12.48 6.84 -10.87
N LEU A 177 11.24 6.39 -10.92
CA LEU A 177 10.08 7.24 -11.21
C LEU A 177 9.92 8.33 -10.16
N ALA A 178 10.07 7.98 -8.88
CA ALA A 178 9.99 8.92 -7.78
C ALA A 178 11.10 9.99 -7.82
N GLU A 179 12.29 9.65 -8.30
CA GLU A 179 13.38 10.60 -8.54
C GLU A 179 12.98 11.63 -9.59
N GLN A 180 12.40 11.18 -10.72
CA GLN A 180 11.92 12.06 -11.79
C GLN A 180 10.81 12.99 -11.29
N GLU A 181 9.80 12.45 -10.60
CA GLU A 181 8.69 13.22 -10.04
C GLU A 181 9.17 14.24 -8.98
N SER A 182 10.12 13.84 -8.13
CA SER A 182 10.71 14.75 -7.14
C SER A 182 11.54 15.86 -7.77
N ALA A 183 12.18 15.61 -8.92
CA ALA A 183 12.91 16.62 -9.67
C ALA A 183 11.96 17.67 -10.27
N LEU A 184 10.71 17.29 -10.57
CA LEU A 184 9.64 18.20 -11.01
C LEU A 184 9.00 18.98 -9.85
N GLY A 185 9.42 18.72 -8.61
CA GLY A 185 8.87 19.35 -7.40
C GLY A 185 7.67 18.63 -6.79
N ASN A 186 7.28 17.46 -7.33
CA ASN A 186 6.18 16.68 -6.80
C ASN A 186 6.59 15.98 -5.49
N LYS A 187 5.64 15.84 -4.58
CA LYS A 187 5.78 14.99 -3.40
C LYS A 187 5.35 13.58 -3.78
N VAL A 188 6.15 12.59 -3.44
CA VAL A 188 5.93 11.22 -3.87
C VAL A 188 5.76 10.27 -2.70
N GLU A 189 4.71 9.45 -2.73
CA GLU A 189 4.56 8.30 -1.87
C GLU A 189 4.67 7.01 -2.69
N ILE A 190 5.60 6.12 -2.33
CA ILE A 190 5.69 4.76 -2.88
C ILE A 190 5.00 3.81 -1.91
N LYS A 191 4.07 3.02 -2.41
CA LYS A 191 3.33 1.98 -1.69
C LYS A 191 3.72 0.61 -2.19
N CYS A 192 4.27 -0.22 -1.31
CA CYS A 192 4.79 -1.54 -1.61
C CYS A 192 4.22 -2.54 -0.60
N ASP A 193 3.77 -3.70 -1.03
CA ASP A 193 3.27 -4.75 -0.15
C ASP A 193 4.37 -5.76 0.26
N SER A 194 5.54 -5.71 -0.36
CA SER A 194 6.69 -6.52 0.00
C SER A 194 7.43 -5.98 1.22
N MET A 195 7.16 -6.55 2.39
CA MET A 195 7.97 -6.29 3.59
C MET A 195 9.44 -6.67 3.42
N TYR A 196 9.72 -7.70 2.59
CA TYR A 196 11.09 -8.08 2.28
C TYR A 196 11.84 -6.94 1.59
N SER A 197 11.29 -6.41 0.52
CA SER A 197 11.89 -5.33 -0.26
C SER A 197 12.08 -4.06 0.56
N ILE A 198 11.07 -3.67 1.34
CA ILE A 198 11.16 -2.52 2.26
C ILE A 198 12.26 -2.73 3.31
N ASN A 199 12.31 -3.91 3.96
CA ASN A 199 13.31 -4.20 4.97
C ASN A 199 14.73 -4.24 4.39
N CYS A 200 14.91 -4.78 3.17
CA CYS A 200 16.20 -4.73 2.48
C CYS A 200 16.74 -3.30 2.42
N ILE A 201 15.90 -2.32 2.09
CA ILE A 201 16.32 -0.93 1.84
C ILE A 201 16.34 -0.11 3.12
N LYS A 202 15.27 -0.14 3.91
CA LYS A 202 15.16 0.75 5.09
C LYS A 202 15.89 0.22 6.32
N THR A 203 16.07 -1.10 6.43
CA THR A 203 16.53 -1.73 7.68
C THR A 203 17.87 -2.42 7.52
N TRP A 204 17.98 -3.36 6.57
CA TRP A 204 19.12 -4.26 6.52
C TRP A 204 20.32 -3.70 5.76
N ALA A 205 20.11 -2.98 4.67
CA ALA A 205 21.18 -2.44 3.83
C ALA A 205 22.17 -1.59 4.62
N LYS A 206 21.69 -0.75 5.55
CA LYS A 206 22.54 0.07 6.41
C LYS A 206 23.52 -0.75 7.25
N ALA A 207 23.07 -1.89 7.79
CA ALA A 207 23.91 -2.79 8.56
C ALA A 207 24.87 -3.57 7.65
N TRP A 208 24.39 -4.02 6.49
CA TRP A 208 25.23 -4.72 5.51
C TRP A 208 26.31 -3.81 4.93
N GLU A 209 26.00 -2.56 4.62
CA GLU A 209 26.97 -1.57 4.14
C GLU A 209 28.11 -1.37 5.13
N LYS A 210 27.78 -1.17 6.45
CA LYS A 210 28.76 -1.06 7.52
C LYS A 210 29.67 -2.30 7.64
N ASN A 211 29.16 -3.48 7.27
CA ASN A 211 29.88 -4.75 7.31
C ASN A 211 30.51 -5.12 5.94
N GLY A 212 30.69 -4.15 5.03
CA GLY A 212 31.25 -4.39 3.69
C GLY A 212 30.37 -5.29 2.82
N TRP A 213 29.03 -5.18 2.94
CA TRP A 213 28.02 -5.95 2.22
C TRP A 213 28.14 -7.48 2.47
N LYS A 214 28.39 -7.83 3.72
CA LYS A 214 28.47 -9.23 4.19
C LYS A 214 27.48 -9.46 5.32
N LYS A 215 26.92 -10.68 5.39
CA LYS A 215 26.07 -11.12 6.50
C LYS A 215 26.58 -12.42 7.11
N LYS A 216 26.28 -12.67 8.39
CA LYS A 216 26.50 -13.98 9.01
C LYS A 216 25.59 -15.00 8.31
N GLY A 217 26.16 -16.11 7.85
CA GLY A 217 25.38 -17.21 7.26
C GLY A 217 25.24 -17.17 5.74
N GLY A 218 26.17 -16.53 5.02
CA GLY A 218 26.28 -16.65 3.56
C GLY A 218 26.09 -15.36 2.78
N GLU A 219 25.85 -15.48 1.49
CA GLU A 219 25.71 -14.34 0.57
C GLU A 219 24.37 -13.61 0.74
N ILE A 220 24.40 -12.31 0.50
CA ILE A 220 23.18 -11.51 0.41
C ILE A 220 22.60 -11.74 -1.00
N LYS A 221 21.47 -12.42 -1.06
CA LYS A 221 20.73 -12.58 -2.33
C LYS A 221 20.28 -11.21 -2.84
N ASN A 222 20.24 -11.04 -4.17
CA ASN A 222 19.84 -9.81 -4.82
C ASN A 222 20.70 -8.58 -4.46
N LEU A 223 21.97 -8.79 -4.10
CA LEU A 223 22.84 -7.75 -3.54
C LEU A 223 22.93 -6.51 -4.45
N GLU A 224 23.13 -6.72 -5.74
CA GLU A 224 23.34 -5.61 -6.68
C GLU A 224 22.12 -4.66 -6.73
N ILE A 225 20.92 -5.21 -6.85
CA ILE A 225 19.72 -4.39 -6.89
C ILE A 225 19.41 -3.74 -5.54
N ILE A 226 19.68 -4.45 -4.43
CA ILE A 226 19.56 -3.87 -3.08
C ILE A 226 20.49 -2.68 -2.91
N GLN A 227 21.72 -2.78 -3.37
CA GLN A 227 22.69 -1.67 -3.30
C GLN A 227 22.24 -0.46 -4.11
N LYS A 228 21.75 -0.68 -5.35
CA LYS A 228 21.23 0.38 -6.23
C LYS A 228 20.03 1.06 -5.58
N ALA A 229 19.06 0.29 -5.14
CA ALA A 229 17.83 0.78 -4.52
C ALA A 229 18.10 1.53 -3.20
N TYR A 230 18.99 1.02 -2.35
CA TYR A 230 19.38 1.64 -1.10
C TYR A 230 20.07 3.00 -1.29
N ARG A 231 21.01 3.10 -2.23
CA ARG A 231 21.68 4.37 -2.55
C ARG A 231 20.68 5.42 -3.04
N LEU A 232 19.81 5.01 -3.97
CA LEU A 232 18.79 5.90 -4.52
C LEU A 232 17.78 6.34 -3.45
N PHE A 233 17.30 5.40 -2.64
CA PHE A 233 16.40 5.71 -1.52
C PHE A 233 17.01 6.72 -0.55
N ASN A 234 18.29 6.56 -0.17
CA ASN A 234 18.96 7.51 0.71
C ASN A 234 19.03 8.93 0.11
N THR A 235 19.26 9.04 -1.21
CA THR A 235 19.25 10.32 -1.92
C THR A 235 17.88 10.98 -1.89
N LEU A 236 16.81 10.18 -1.92
CA LEU A 236 15.43 10.64 -1.99
C LEU A 236 14.73 10.72 -0.63
N SER A 237 15.34 10.25 0.45
CA SER A 237 14.70 10.00 1.74
C SER A 237 14.02 11.21 2.39
N SER A 238 14.45 12.43 2.06
CA SER A 238 13.80 13.68 2.52
C SER A 238 12.66 14.15 1.59
N LYS A 239 12.50 13.55 0.41
CA LYS A 239 11.57 13.99 -0.63
C LYS A 239 10.42 13.01 -0.86
N ILE A 240 10.60 11.75 -0.46
CA ILE A 240 9.63 10.69 -0.71
C ILE A 240 9.24 9.96 0.58
N VAL A 241 8.05 9.38 0.56
CA VAL A 241 7.58 8.44 1.58
C VAL A 241 7.53 7.04 0.98
N LEU A 242 8.18 6.06 1.63
CA LEU A 242 8.05 4.65 1.30
C LEU A 242 7.26 3.96 2.40
N SER A 243 6.05 3.51 2.10
CA SER A 243 5.10 2.90 3.02
C SER A 243 4.75 1.46 2.62
N HIS A 244 4.55 0.63 3.66
CA HIS A 244 4.03 -0.71 3.47
C HIS A 244 2.51 -0.69 3.38
N ILE A 245 1.97 -1.43 2.43
CA ILE A 245 0.54 -1.73 2.32
C ILE A 245 0.32 -3.23 2.44
N LYS A 246 -0.88 -3.64 2.79
CA LYS A 246 -1.23 -5.05 2.84
C LYS A 246 -1.59 -5.53 1.43
N ALA A 247 -1.01 -6.68 1.02
CA ALA A 247 -1.32 -7.33 -0.24
C ALA A 247 -2.80 -7.75 -0.32
N HIS A 248 -3.37 -7.72 -1.51
CA HIS A 248 -4.68 -8.29 -1.87
C HIS A 248 -5.86 -7.83 -0.98
N ILE A 249 -5.88 -6.57 -0.57
CA ILE A 249 -7.01 -5.97 0.19
C ILE A 249 -7.92 -5.11 -0.70
N GLY A 250 -7.80 -5.23 -2.02
CA GLY A 250 -8.61 -4.47 -2.97
C GLY A 250 -8.20 -3.01 -3.12
N LEU A 251 -6.95 -2.65 -2.79
CA LEU A 251 -6.41 -1.33 -3.15
C LEU A 251 -6.17 -1.28 -4.66
N GLU A 252 -6.97 -0.49 -5.36
CA GLU A 252 -6.97 -0.40 -6.83
C GLU A 252 -5.56 -0.31 -7.42
N GLY A 253 -4.72 0.60 -6.91
CA GLY A 253 -3.37 0.77 -7.43
C GLY A 253 -2.46 -0.45 -7.23
N ASN A 254 -2.62 -1.18 -6.11
CA ASN A 254 -1.87 -2.42 -5.88
C ASN A 254 -2.36 -3.55 -6.80
N GLU A 255 -3.68 -3.66 -6.95
CA GLU A 255 -4.27 -4.64 -7.86
C GLU A 255 -3.87 -4.38 -9.32
N LEU A 256 -3.80 -3.11 -9.75
CA LEU A 256 -3.32 -2.76 -11.08
C LEU A 256 -1.83 -3.11 -11.26
N ALA A 257 -0.98 -2.83 -10.27
CA ALA A 257 0.43 -3.24 -10.31
C ALA A 257 0.56 -4.76 -10.40
N ASP A 258 -0.23 -5.53 -9.64
CA ASP A 258 -0.30 -6.99 -9.71
C ASP A 258 -0.69 -7.49 -11.12
N ARG A 259 -1.70 -6.89 -11.76
CA ARG A 259 -2.07 -7.23 -13.16
C ARG A 259 -0.93 -6.97 -14.13
N MET A 260 -0.17 -5.91 -13.92
CA MET A 260 1.01 -5.61 -14.74
C MET A 260 2.13 -6.64 -14.56
N THR A 261 2.28 -7.28 -13.38
CA THR A 261 3.23 -8.39 -13.22
C THR A 261 2.82 -9.60 -14.07
N HIS A 262 1.51 -9.89 -14.13
CA HIS A 262 1.00 -10.96 -14.98
C HIS A 262 1.18 -10.63 -16.46
N HIS A 263 0.88 -9.40 -16.87
CA HIS A 263 1.08 -8.91 -18.24
C HIS A 263 2.55 -9.06 -18.68
N THR A 264 3.51 -8.71 -17.80
CA THR A 264 4.94 -8.95 -18.03
C THR A 264 5.25 -10.41 -18.35
N ARG A 265 4.68 -11.35 -17.57
CA ARG A 265 4.94 -12.79 -17.78
C ARG A 265 4.32 -13.32 -19.07
N GLN A 266 3.22 -12.72 -19.53
CA GLN A 266 2.58 -13.07 -20.82
C GLN A 266 3.37 -12.52 -22.00
N THR A 267 3.75 -11.25 -21.98
CA THR A 267 4.48 -10.56 -23.06
C THR A 267 5.96 -10.92 -23.09
N LYS A 268 6.50 -11.36 -21.93
CA LYS A 268 7.94 -11.62 -21.71
C LYS A 268 8.79 -10.38 -21.95
N GLU A 269 8.24 -9.20 -21.65
CA GLU A 269 8.95 -7.94 -21.80
C GLU A 269 10.12 -7.86 -20.80
N LYS A 270 11.31 -7.61 -21.32
CA LYS A 270 12.55 -7.57 -20.54
C LYS A 270 12.93 -6.18 -20.06
N ASP A 271 12.50 -5.17 -20.79
CA ASP A 271 12.72 -3.78 -20.42
C ASP A 271 11.59 -3.30 -19.52
N PHE A 272 11.84 -2.28 -18.72
CA PHE A 272 10.78 -1.63 -17.94
C PHE A 272 10.12 -0.57 -18.81
N VAL A 273 8.92 -0.86 -19.28
CA VAL A 273 8.22 -0.05 -20.29
C VAL A 273 6.88 0.44 -19.76
N ARG A 274 6.42 1.56 -20.31
CA ARG A 274 5.08 2.08 -20.09
C ARG A 274 4.06 1.23 -20.85
N TYR A 275 2.90 1.00 -20.23
CA TYR A 275 1.75 0.42 -20.90
C TYR A 275 1.14 1.47 -21.83
N GLU A 276 1.12 1.18 -23.13
CA GLU A 276 0.77 2.15 -24.18
C GLU A 276 -0.71 2.14 -24.58
N GLU A 277 -1.48 1.12 -24.16
CA GLU A 277 -2.91 1.05 -24.42
C GLU A 277 -3.70 2.00 -23.52
N ASP A 278 -4.94 2.29 -23.86
CA ASP A 278 -5.84 3.08 -23.04
C ASP A 278 -6.07 2.37 -21.69
N ILE A 279 -5.96 3.13 -20.59
CA ILE A 279 -6.12 2.59 -19.24
C ILE A 279 -7.62 2.51 -18.91
N ASP A 280 -8.26 1.39 -19.25
CA ASP A 280 -9.54 1.03 -18.66
C ASP A 280 -9.30 0.20 -17.39
N VAL A 281 -9.53 0.84 -16.24
CA VAL A 281 -9.30 0.22 -14.92
C VAL A 281 -10.10 -1.07 -14.75
N ASN A 282 -11.35 -1.12 -15.20
CA ASN A 282 -12.19 -2.29 -15.04
C ASN A 282 -11.71 -3.46 -15.90
N GLU A 283 -11.30 -3.16 -17.13
CA GLU A 283 -10.77 -4.17 -18.06
C GLU A 283 -9.44 -4.74 -17.53
N ILE A 284 -8.54 -3.88 -17.05
CA ILE A 284 -7.26 -4.31 -16.48
C ILE A 284 -7.46 -5.12 -15.20
N LEU A 285 -8.34 -4.69 -14.31
CA LEU A 285 -8.67 -5.46 -13.09
C LEU A 285 -9.34 -6.81 -13.39
N ALA A 286 -9.99 -6.97 -14.53
CA ALA A 286 -10.54 -8.24 -14.98
C ALA A 286 -9.46 -9.20 -15.52
N MET A 287 -8.24 -8.73 -15.80
CA MET A 287 -7.12 -9.58 -16.17
C MET A 287 -6.77 -10.54 -15.01
N ARG A 288 -6.06 -11.61 -15.34
CA ARG A 288 -5.60 -12.56 -14.32
C ARG A 288 -4.61 -11.90 -13.35
N ALA A 289 -4.77 -12.18 -12.07
CA ALA A 289 -3.84 -11.77 -11.02
C ALA A 289 -2.43 -12.37 -11.20
N GLY A 290 -1.45 -11.64 -10.69
CA GLY A 290 -0.02 -11.95 -10.72
C GLY A 290 0.42 -13.17 -9.90
#